data_9f28f48fb4a9fc6c85b815ed511e0547
#
_entry.id   9f28f48fb4a9fc6c85b815ed511e0547
#
_cell.length_a   1.000
_cell.length_b   1.000
_cell.length_c   1.000
_cell.angle_alpha   90.00
_cell.angle_beta   90.00
_cell.angle_gamma   90.00
#
_symmetry.space_group_name_H-M   'P 1'
#
loop_
_entity.id
_entity.type
_entity.pdbx_description
1 polymer ?
#
loop_
_entity_poly.entity_id
_entity_poly.type
_entity_poly.pdbx_seq_one_letter_code
_entity_poly.pdbx_strand_id
1 'polypeptide(L)'
;MKHIILLLLLGVCSSAFAQKKIIGKWYLIELFGERNPVEMYRLQRTTKATAGHLINFAKDKTFYSTYFAPCGLDCFVNTKGTYKRVGKHYLSFHVDTFSAYGGGCEKTEREKRDTDLGKYYVHLSAKGILYLIKSTENLKQDKQLAQDAEQFDDLYPIVKYIYKHNKGIASYNPSFREEITTYAAQVLKLTHYKVCLQLSVRRIIGNIGLVKDLDTGIYYYVVEDTSAQKENKYFHFTSEELKSEKSPQPPKDSE
;
A
#
# COMPACT_ATOMS: atom_id res chain seq x y z
N MET A 1 -9.24 43.46 20.22
CA MET A 1 -7.88 42.96 19.93
C MET A 1 -7.59 41.60 20.58
N LYS A 2 -8.01 41.30 21.81
CA LYS A 2 -7.72 39.99 22.48
C LYS A 2 -8.30 38.78 21.76
N HIS A 3 -9.45 38.87 21.07
CA HIS A 3 -10.07 37.74 20.34
C HIS A 3 -9.40 37.42 19.01
N ILE A 4 -8.73 38.38 18.37
CA ILE A 4 -7.98 38.16 17.11
C ILE A 4 -6.71 37.36 17.36
N ILE A 5 -6.05 37.60 18.47
CA ILE A 5 -4.83 36.86 18.87
C ILE A 5 -5.16 35.41 19.20
N LEU A 6 -6.31 35.14 19.83
CA LEU A 6 -6.75 33.76 20.14
C LEU A 6 -7.05 32.94 18.86
N LEU A 7 -7.67 33.55 17.85
CA LEU A 7 -7.94 32.93 16.54
C LEU A 7 -6.66 32.62 15.76
N LEU A 8 -5.66 33.48 15.83
CA LEU A 8 -4.33 33.24 15.22
C LEU A 8 -3.57 32.10 15.92
N LEU A 9 -3.65 31.95 17.23
CA LEU A 9 -3.03 30.86 17.97
C LEU A 9 -3.69 29.50 17.71
N LEU A 10 -5.01 29.43 17.52
CA LEU A 10 -5.73 28.21 17.14
C LEU A 10 -5.41 27.76 15.72
N GLY A 11 -5.15 28.69 14.79
CA GLY A 11 -4.74 28.38 13.42
C GLY A 11 -3.37 27.72 13.29
N VAL A 12 -2.44 27.99 14.20
CA VAL A 12 -1.07 27.45 14.17
C VAL A 12 -1.00 25.99 14.71
N CYS A 13 -1.85 25.62 15.67
CA CYS A 13 -1.83 24.28 16.25
C CYS A 13 -2.35 23.17 15.32
N SER A 14 -3.23 23.49 14.37
CA SER A 14 -3.81 22.47 13.46
C SER A 14 -2.86 22.02 12.35
N SER A 15 -1.74 22.69 12.18
CA SER A 15 -0.84 22.49 11.04
C SER A 15 0.26 21.44 11.24
N ALA A 16 0.46 20.92 12.44
CA ALA A 16 1.55 19.99 12.76
C ALA A 16 1.21 18.49 12.58
N PHE A 17 -0.03 18.14 12.23
CA PHE A 17 -0.52 16.76 12.37
C PHE A 17 0.06 15.75 11.36
N ALA A 18 0.19 16.09 10.08
CA ALA A 18 0.64 15.13 9.07
C ALA A 18 2.11 14.73 9.27
N GLN A 19 2.98 15.68 9.54
CA GLN A 19 4.42 15.42 9.70
C GLN A 19 4.74 14.60 10.95
N LYS A 20 4.07 14.87 12.11
CA LYS A 20 4.27 14.08 13.33
C LYS A 20 3.87 12.61 13.16
N LYS A 21 2.88 12.33 12.31
CA LYS A 21 2.35 10.99 12.11
C LYS A 21 3.34 10.06 11.40
N ILE A 22 4.20 10.57 10.51
CA ILE A 22 5.09 9.73 9.70
C ILE A 22 6.45 9.47 10.36
N ILE A 23 6.91 10.33 11.28
CA ILE A 23 8.25 10.24 11.88
C ILE A 23 8.48 8.88 12.50
N GLY A 24 9.66 8.31 12.23
CA GLY A 24 10.14 7.04 12.77
C GLY A 24 10.21 5.95 11.72
N LYS A 25 10.40 4.71 12.18
CA LYS A 25 10.61 3.52 11.34
C LYS A 25 9.29 2.89 10.93
N TRP A 26 9.22 2.50 9.65
CA TRP A 26 8.10 1.81 9.05
C TRP A 26 8.59 0.67 8.17
N TYR A 27 7.81 -0.39 8.09
CA TYR A 27 8.02 -1.50 7.17
C TYR A 27 7.13 -1.33 5.96
N LEU A 28 7.67 -1.70 4.79
CA LEU A 28 6.95 -1.68 3.52
C LEU A 28 7.35 -2.89 2.67
N ILE A 29 6.60 -3.14 1.61
CA ILE A 29 6.75 -4.33 0.78
C ILE A 29 7.88 -4.15 -0.24
N GLU A 30 8.13 -2.92 -0.67
CA GLU A 30 9.11 -2.55 -1.69
C GLU A 30 9.99 -1.39 -1.22
N LEU A 31 11.16 -1.23 -1.82
CA LEU A 31 12.05 -0.12 -1.50
C LEU A 31 11.41 1.21 -1.89
N PHE A 32 11.37 2.15 -0.94
CA PHE A 32 10.79 3.46 -1.19
C PHE A 32 11.64 4.27 -2.17
N GLY A 33 11.03 4.72 -3.28
CA GLY A 33 11.71 5.55 -4.29
C GLY A 33 12.73 4.81 -5.16
N GLU A 34 12.73 3.49 -5.20
CA GLU A 34 13.59 2.70 -6.10
C GLU A 34 13.20 2.88 -7.56
N ARG A 35 11.92 2.94 -7.82
CA ARG A 35 11.32 3.04 -9.16
C ARG A 35 10.62 4.36 -9.36
N ASN A 36 10.15 4.60 -10.56
CA ASN A 36 9.23 5.69 -10.89
C ASN A 36 8.08 5.74 -9.89
N PRO A 37 7.51 6.92 -9.61
CA PRO A 37 6.60 7.11 -8.50
C PRO A 37 5.50 6.06 -8.49
N VAL A 38 5.50 5.29 -7.42
CA VAL A 38 4.50 4.27 -7.12
C VAL A 38 3.19 4.96 -6.78
N GLU A 39 2.06 4.44 -7.24
CA GLU A 39 0.74 5.03 -6.98
C GLU A 39 0.41 5.04 -5.47
N MET A 40 0.89 4.04 -4.73
CA MET A 40 0.64 3.93 -3.30
C MET A 40 1.73 3.16 -2.59
N TYR A 41 2.21 3.70 -1.47
CA TYR A 41 2.99 2.96 -0.48
C TYR A 41 2.13 2.65 0.74
N ARG A 42 2.15 1.39 1.16
CA ARG A 42 1.56 0.92 2.40
C ARG A 42 2.66 0.63 3.42
N LEU A 43 2.63 1.34 4.53
CA LEU A 43 3.66 1.29 5.56
C LEU A 43 3.06 0.84 6.89
N GLN A 44 3.73 -0.06 7.58
CA GLN A 44 3.25 -0.62 8.84
C GLN A 44 4.35 -0.57 9.90
N ARG A 45 3.99 -0.22 11.13
CA ARG A 45 4.90 -0.38 12.27
C ARG A 45 4.90 -1.84 12.70
N THR A 46 6.07 -2.45 12.76
CA THR A 46 6.25 -3.79 13.31
C THR A 46 7.59 -3.90 14.01
N THR A 47 7.64 -4.69 15.04
CA THR A 47 8.86 -5.02 15.79
C THR A 47 9.39 -6.42 15.49
N LYS A 48 8.67 -7.20 14.66
CA LYS A 48 8.92 -8.63 14.45
C LYS A 48 9.43 -9.00 13.05
N ALA A 49 9.69 -8.04 12.16
CA ALA A 49 10.20 -8.36 10.84
C ALA A 49 11.65 -8.81 10.92
N THR A 50 11.94 -9.97 10.38
CA THR A 50 13.30 -10.55 10.28
C THR A 50 13.97 -10.20 8.96
N ALA A 51 13.21 -9.88 7.92
CA ALA A 51 13.69 -9.42 6.62
C ALA A 51 12.65 -8.54 5.93
N GLY A 52 13.05 -7.73 4.98
CA GLY A 52 12.17 -6.89 4.17
C GLY A 52 12.69 -5.48 3.96
N HIS A 53 11.78 -4.57 3.64
CA HIS A 53 12.12 -3.18 3.41
C HIS A 53 11.71 -2.31 4.61
N LEU A 54 12.57 -1.37 4.95
CA LEU A 54 12.37 -0.37 5.99
C LEU A 54 12.45 1.02 5.39
N ILE A 55 11.69 1.94 5.94
CA ILE A 55 11.93 3.38 5.78
C ILE A 55 11.93 4.05 7.15
N ASN A 56 12.85 4.96 7.36
CA ASN A 56 12.89 5.83 8.53
C ASN A 56 12.71 7.28 8.08
N PHE A 57 11.66 7.92 8.55
CA PHE A 57 11.46 9.36 8.38
C PHE A 57 12.02 10.10 9.58
N ALA A 58 13.05 10.92 9.37
CA ALA A 58 13.72 11.66 10.41
C ALA A 58 13.04 13.03 10.66
N LYS A 59 13.30 13.62 11.84
CA LYS A 59 12.74 14.94 12.22
C LYS A 59 13.29 16.08 11.39
N ASP A 60 14.50 15.93 10.84
CA ASP A 60 15.19 16.90 9.98
C ASP A 60 14.66 16.89 8.53
N LYS A 61 13.58 16.14 8.27
CA LYS A 61 12.94 15.99 6.98
C LYS A 61 13.76 15.17 5.96
N THR A 62 14.70 14.37 6.42
CA THR A 62 15.35 13.35 5.61
C THR A 62 14.64 12.01 5.74
N PHE A 63 14.83 11.13 4.78
CA PHE A 63 14.45 9.72 4.88
C PHE A 63 15.57 8.81 4.41
N TYR A 64 15.56 7.61 4.95
CA TYR A 64 16.41 6.51 4.54
C TYR A 64 15.56 5.26 4.43
N SER A 65 15.52 4.65 3.23
CA SER A 65 14.86 3.38 2.97
C SER A 65 15.89 2.31 2.62
N THR A 66 15.73 1.11 3.14
CA THR A 66 16.69 0.01 2.98
C THR A 66 16.00 -1.33 2.93
N TYR A 67 16.57 -2.26 2.16
CA TYR A 67 16.32 -3.68 2.32
C TYR A 67 17.24 -4.22 3.42
N PHE A 68 16.72 -5.12 4.25
CA PHE A 68 17.48 -5.82 5.27
C PHE A 68 17.08 -7.30 5.30
N ALA A 69 18.05 -8.16 5.55
CA ALA A 69 17.89 -9.60 5.70
C ALA A 69 18.96 -10.13 6.67
N PRO A 70 18.72 -11.28 7.34
CA PRO A 70 19.70 -11.90 8.25
C PRO A 70 20.89 -12.51 7.52
N CYS A 71 20.73 -12.86 6.24
CA CYS A 71 21.79 -13.45 5.43
C CYS A 71 22.56 -12.36 4.68
N GLY A 72 23.89 -12.30 4.83
CA GLY A 72 24.76 -11.35 4.17
C GLY A 72 24.99 -11.60 2.67
N LEU A 73 24.40 -12.66 2.10
CA LEU A 73 24.49 -12.99 0.67
C LEU A 73 23.49 -12.27 -0.21
N ASP A 74 22.55 -11.54 0.39
CA ASP A 74 21.55 -10.77 -0.35
C ASP A 74 22.14 -9.50 -1.00
N CYS A 75 21.41 -8.96 -1.97
CA CYS A 75 21.67 -7.62 -2.49
C CYS A 75 20.96 -6.61 -1.62
N PHE A 76 21.71 -5.80 -0.88
CA PHE A 76 21.19 -4.75 -0.02
C PHE A 76 21.03 -3.46 -0.82
N VAL A 77 19.80 -3.04 -1.00
CA VAL A 77 19.43 -1.83 -1.73
C VAL A 77 18.96 -0.74 -0.78
N ASN A 78 19.34 0.50 -1.05
CA ASN A 78 18.98 1.65 -0.23
C ASN A 78 18.65 2.86 -1.08
N THR A 79 17.72 3.68 -0.58
CA THR A 79 17.50 5.04 -1.07
C THR A 79 17.60 6.04 0.08
N LYS A 80 18.10 7.24 -0.23
CA LYS A 80 18.10 8.38 0.68
C LYS A 80 17.51 9.58 -0.01
N GLY A 81 16.88 10.43 0.77
CA GLY A 81 16.29 11.64 0.24
C GLY A 81 15.70 12.53 1.29
N THR A 82 14.95 13.49 0.80
CA THR A 82 14.28 14.49 1.62
C THR A 82 12.78 14.46 1.41
N TYR A 83 12.05 14.99 2.38
CA TYR A 83 10.62 15.20 2.23
C TYR A 83 10.22 16.56 2.77
N LYS A 84 9.21 17.16 2.16
CA LYS A 84 8.66 18.43 2.61
C LYS A 84 7.15 18.37 2.68
N ARG A 85 6.59 19.18 3.56
CA ARG A 85 5.16 19.33 3.69
C ARG A 85 4.60 20.20 2.56
N VAL A 86 3.48 19.75 1.98
CA VAL A 86 2.74 20.48 0.95
C VAL A 86 1.29 20.64 1.44
N GLY A 87 0.98 21.79 2.02
CA GLY A 87 -0.33 22.01 2.63
C GLY A 87 -0.60 21.13 3.85
N LYS A 88 -1.87 20.88 4.16
CA LYS A 88 -2.32 20.19 5.37
C LYS A 88 -2.19 18.66 5.29
N HIS A 89 -2.40 18.09 4.11
CA HIS A 89 -2.63 16.66 3.93
C HIS A 89 -1.57 15.95 3.12
N TYR A 90 -0.59 16.67 2.58
CA TYR A 90 0.36 16.13 1.63
C TYR A 90 1.81 16.27 2.07
N LEU A 91 2.62 15.34 1.59
CA LEU A 91 4.07 15.41 1.59
C LEU A 91 4.58 15.25 0.16
N SER A 92 5.65 15.93 -0.20
CA SER A 92 6.43 15.61 -1.42
C SER A 92 7.74 15.00 -1.02
N PHE A 93 8.25 14.10 -1.87
CA PHE A 93 9.45 13.34 -1.63
C PHE A 93 10.43 13.51 -2.78
N HIS A 94 11.69 13.62 -2.44
CA HIS A 94 12.80 13.72 -3.37
C HIS A 94 13.85 12.69 -3.01
N VAL A 95 14.29 11.88 -3.98
CA VAL A 95 15.34 10.87 -3.82
C VAL A 95 16.67 11.45 -4.26
N ASP A 96 17.63 11.54 -3.35
CA ASP A 96 18.96 12.10 -3.63
C ASP A 96 19.95 11.03 -4.08
N THR A 97 19.87 9.81 -3.51
CA THR A 97 20.81 8.74 -3.80
C THR A 97 20.14 7.37 -3.77
N PHE A 98 20.67 6.48 -4.60
CA PHE A 98 20.44 5.04 -4.57
C PHE A 98 21.76 4.32 -4.35
N SER A 99 21.74 3.17 -3.67
CA SER A 99 22.89 2.28 -3.59
C SER A 99 22.46 0.82 -3.51
N ALA A 100 23.26 -0.05 -4.14
CA ALA A 100 23.14 -1.50 -4.07
C ALA A 100 24.49 -2.10 -3.72
N TYR A 101 24.53 -3.00 -2.73
CA TYR A 101 25.75 -3.68 -2.29
C TYR A 101 25.44 -5.04 -1.67
N GLY A 102 26.44 -5.91 -1.60
CA GLY A 102 26.32 -7.28 -1.07
C GLY A 102 26.61 -8.35 -2.11
N GLY A 103 26.76 -9.59 -1.64
CA GLY A 103 27.13 -10.71 -2.49
C GLY A 103 26.10 -11.12 -3.54
N GLY A 104 24.84 -10.82 -3.30
CA GLY A 104 23.73 -11.10 -4.22
C GLY A 104 23.47 -10.02 -5.27
N CYS A 105 24.24 -8.92 -5.29
CA CYS A 105 24.12 -7.91 -6.33
C CYS A 105 24.92 -8.32 -7.56
N GLU A 106 24.38 -8.08 -8.76
CA GLU A 106 25.14 -8.21 -10.01
C GLU A 106 26.35 -7.27 -10.04
N LYS A 107 26.19 -6.08 -9.47
CA LYS A 107 27.26 -5.09 -9.25
C LYS A 107 26.98 -4.28 -8.00
N THR A 108 28.05 -3.84 -7.34
CA THR A 108 27.94 -2.79 -6.33
C THR A 108 27.74 -1.45 -7.04
N GLU A 109 26.71 -0.74 -6.62
CA GLU A 109 26.30 0.50 -7.28
C GLU A 109 26.03 1.60 -6.26
N ARG A 110 26.48 2.81 -6.56
CA ARG A 110 26.08 4.01 -5.86
C ARG A 110 25.90 5.13 -6.87
N GLU A 111 24.68 5.58 -7.02
CA GLU A 111 24.37 6.68 -7.94
C GLU A 111 23.73 7.85 -7.22
N LYS A 112 24.03 9.04 -7.70
CA LYS A 112 23.26 10.23 -7.36
C LYS A 112 21.98 10.17 -8.17
N ARG A 113 20.84 10.19 -7.48
CA ARG A 113 19.51 10.33 -8.07
C ARG A 113 18.99 11.71 -7.73
N ASP A 114 18.53 12.44 -8.70
CA ASP A 114 17.87 13.72 -8.52
C ASP A 114 16.41 13.55 -8.95
N THR A 115 15.67 12.70 -8.20
CA THR A 115 14.35 12.23 -8.63
C THR A 115 13.26 12.75 -7.71
N ASP A 116 12.42 13.63 -8.25
CA ASP A 116 11.18 14.07 -7.56
C ASP A 116 10.11 12.99 -7.72
N LEU A 117 9.74 12.36 -6.61
CA LEU A 117 8.62 11.41 -6.57
C LEU A 117 7.27 12.12 -6.62
N GLY A 118 7.26 13.44 -6.43
CA GLY A 118 6.06 14.27 -6.40
C GLY A 118 5.31 14.23 -5.08
N LYS A 119 4.04 14.56 -5.13
CA LYS A 119 3.17 14.80 -3.98
C LYS A 119 2.33 13.56 -3.63
N TYR A 120 2.28 13.25 -2.33
CA TYR A 120 1.50 12.14 -1.77
C TYR A 120 0.54 12.62 -0.69
N TYR A 121 -0.70 12.16 -0.76
CA TYR A 121 -1.67 12.27 0.32
C TYR A 121 -1.29 11.34 1.46
N VAL A 122 -1.31 11.84 2.69
CA VAL A 122 -0.91 11.10 3.89
C VAL A 122 -2.15 10.66 4.67
N HIS A 123 -2.36 9.37 4.76
CA HIS A 123 -3.45 8.79 5.52
C HIS A 123 -2.94 7.76 6.53
N LEU A 124 -3.34 7.91 7.78
CA LEU A 124 -3.08 6.93 8.83
C LEU A 124 -4.41 6.28 9.22
N SER A 125 -4.53 4.98 8.97
CA SER A 125 -5.72 4.22 9.29
C SER A 125 -5.91 4.06 10.80
N ALA A 126 -7.10 3.65 11.23
CA ALA A 126 -7.39 3.34 12.62
C ALA A 126 -6.55 2.18 13.18
N LYS A 127 -6.06 1.30 12.30
CA LYS A 127 -5.16 0.18 12.65
C LYS A 127 -3.68 0.57 12.71
N GLY A 128 -3.36 1.85 12.51
CA GLY A 128 -1.97 2.34 12.55
C GLY A 128 -1.16 2.06 11.28
N ILE A 129 -1.82 1.72 10.17
CA ILE A 129 -1.19 1.59 8.86
C ILE A 129 -1.14 2.96 8.20
N LEU A 130 0.03 3.34 7.71
CA LEU A 130 0.26 4.59 7.00
C LEU A 130 0.19 4.34 5.50
N TYR A 131 -0.68 5.07 4.82
CA TYR A 131 -0.77 5.12 3.37
C TYR A 131 -0.20 6.43 2.84
N LEU A 132 0.69 6.32 1.86
CA LEU A 132 1.14 7.43 1.04
C LEU A 132 0.55 7.21 -0.36
N ILE A 133 -0.47 7.97 -0.70
CA ILE A 133 -1.21 7.86 -1.96
C ILE A 133 -0.70 8.94 -2.91
N LYS A 134 -0.24 8.56 -4.10
CA LYS A 134 0.16 9.53 -5.13
C LYS A 134 -1.00 10.48 -5.40
N SER A 135 -0.75 11.78 -5.31
CA SER A 135 -1.81 12.78 -5.46
C SER A 135 -2.40 12.78 -6.86
N THR A 136 -3.72 12.76 -6.92
CA THR A 136 -4.49 13.00 -8.14
C THR A 136 -4.80 14.48 -8.39
N GLU A 137 -4.20 15.37 -7.55
CA GLU A 137 -4.52 16.81 -7.47
C GLU A 137 -5.96 17.09 -6.98
N ASN A 138 -6.70 16.07 -6.58
CA ASN A 138 -8.05 16.16 -6.05
C ASN A 138 -8.15 15.55 -4.66
N LEU A 139 -8.27 16.36 -3.62
CA LEU A 139 -8.31 15.90 -2.24
C LEU A 139 -9.46 14.92 -1.94
N LYS A 140 -10.63 15.07 -2.58
CA LYS A 140 -11.76 14.16 -2.39
C LYS A 140 -11.45 12.79 -2.96
N GLN A 141 -10.82 12.75 -4.12
CA GLN A 141 -10.40 11.52 -4.77
C GLN A 141 -9.27 10.84 -3.98
N ASP A 142 -8.26 11.60 -3.52
CA ASP A 142 -7.15 11.07 -2.73
C ASP A 142 -7.64 10.47 -1.40
N LYS A 143 -8.63 11.12 -0.74
CA LYS A 143 -9.28 10.57 0.45
C LYS A 143 -10.03 9.27 0.16
N GLN A 144 -10.74 9.21 -0.97
CA GLN A 144 -11.47 8.00 -1.34
C GLN A 144 -10.51 6.85 -1.63
N LEU A 145 -9.40 7.10 -2.35
CA LEU A 145 -8.36 6.10 -2.58
C LEU A 145 -7.77 5.56 -1.28
N ALA A 146 -7.58 6.44 -0.28
CA ALA A 146 -7.10 6.01 1.03
C ALA A 146 -8.11 5.10 1.76
N GLN A 147 -9.41 5.41 1.70
CA GLN A 147 -10.46 4.57 2.26
C GLN A 147 -10.54 3.22 1.54
N ASP A 148 -10.44 3.22 0.22
CA ASP A 148 -10.39 1.99 -0.57
C ASP A 148 -9.16 1.14 -0.20
N ALA A 149 -8.00 1.78 0.06
CA ALA A 149 -6.78 1.11 0.50
C ALA A 149 -6.91 0.41 1.87
N GLU A 150 -7.73 0.93 2.78
CA GLU A 150 -7.97 0.32 4.08
C GLU A 150 -8.59 -1.08 3.99
N GLN A 151 -9.20 -1.45 2.86
CA GLN A 151 -9.69 -2.81 2.62
C GLN A 151 -8.54 -3.83 2.59
N PHE A 152 -7.30 -3.38 2.35
CA PHE A 152 -6.10 -4.20 2.38
C PHE A 152 -5.32 -4.12 3.70
N ASP A 153 -5.84 -3.48 4.74
CA ASP A 153 -5.16 -3.30 6.03
C ASP A 153 -4.74 -4.61 6.69
N ASP A 154 -5.51 -5.65 6.45
CA ASP A 154 -5.21 -6.99 6.92
C ASP A 154 -5.18 -7.95 5.73
N LEU A 155 -3.99 -8.16 5.18
CA LEU A 155 -3.77 -9.09 4.07
C LEU A 155 -3.86 -10.56 4.47
N TYR A 156 -3.60 -10.87 5.74
CA TYR A 156 -3.56 -12.26 6.20
C TYR A 156 -4.89 -12.99 5.99
N PRO A 157 -6.07 -12.47 6.38
CA PRO A 157 -7.34 -13.11 6.07
C PRO A 157 -7.61 -13.24 4.57
N ILE A 158 -7.24 -12.25 3.76
CA ILE A 158 -7.40 -12.28 2.31
C ILE A 158 -6.62 -13.46 1.72
N VAL A 159 -5.36 -13.57 2.06
CA VAL A 159 -4.47 -14.63 1.58
C VAL A 159 -4.93 -15.99 2.09
N LYS A 160 -5.30 -16.09 3.37
CA LYS A 160 -5.84 -17.31 3.96
C LYS A 160 -7.11 -17.76 3.24
N TYR A 161 -7.99 -16.83 2.88
CA TYR A 161 -9.20 -17.12 2.12
C TYR A 161 -8.86 -17.73 0.76
N ILE A 162 -7.94 -17.12 0.02
CA ILE A 162 -7.49 -17.58 -1.29
C ILE A 162 -6.95 -19.03 -1.22
N TYR A 163 -6.03 -19.29 -0.31
CA TYR A 163 -5.43 -20.63 -0.15
C TYR A 163 -6.42 -21.69 0.37
N LYS A 164 -7.38 -21.30 1.21
CA LYS A 164 -8.45 -22.20 1.67
C LYS A 164 -9.30 -22.71 0.49
N HIS A 165 -9.45 -21.91 -0.56
CA HIS A 165 -10.17 -22.29 -1.79
C HIS A 165 -9.26 -22.96 -2.83
N ASN A 166 -8.06 -23.42 -2.42
CA ASN A 166 -7.07 -24.06 -3.31
C ASN A 166 -6.68 -23.18 -4.51
N LYS A 167 -6.67 -21.86 -4.31
CA LYS A 167 -6.29 -20.88 -5.33
C LYS A 167 -4.87 -20.42 -5.14
N GLY A 168 -4.14 -20.22 -6.25
CA GLY A 168 -2.83 -19.60 -6.27
C GLY A 168 -2.92 -18.10 -6.58
N ILE A 169 -1.81 -17.40 -6.44
CA ILE A 169 -1.73 -15.96 -6.75
C ILE A 169 -0.56 -15.73 -7.69
N ALA A 170 -0.82 -15.19 -8.88
CA ALA A 170 0.21 -14.89 -9.88
C ALA A 170 1.14 -13.76 -9.42
N SER A 171 2.43 -13.88 -9.69
CA SER A 171 3.46 -13.01 -9.13
C SER A 171 3.47 -11.59 -9.72
N TYR A 172 3.29 -11.45 -11.02
CA TYR A 172 3.31 -10.15 -11.70
C TYR A 172 2.62 -10.20 -13.05
N ASN A 173 1.71 -9.27 -13.28
CA ASN A 173 1.06 -9.07 -14.55
C ASN A 173 0.91 -7.55 -14.81
N PRO A 174 1.63 -6.96 -15.76
CA PRO A 174 1.57 -5.53 -16.04
C PRO A 174 0.21 -5.08 -16.57
N SER A 175 -0.54 -5.98 -17.23
CA SER A 175 -1.87 -5.70 -17.77
C SER A 175 -3.00 -5.96 -16.77
N PHE A 176 -2.69 -6.37 -15.55
CA PHE A 176 -3.67 -6.83 -14.57
C PHE A 176 -4.79 -5.82 -14.33
N ARG A 177 -4.48 -4.53 -14.28
CA ARG A 177 -5.49 -3.48 -14.07
C ARG A 177 -6.52 -3.40 -15.19
N GLU A 178 -6.08 -3.50 -16.44
CA GLU A 178 -6.95 -3.49 -17.62
C GLU A 178 -7.80 -4.77 -17.67
N GLU A 179 -7.16 -5.90 -17.37
CA GLU A 179 -7.83 -7.20 -17.33
C GLU A 179 -8.90 -7.26 -16.23
N ILE A 180 -8.66 -6.71 -15.03
CA ILE A 180 -9.67 -6.60 -13.97
C ILE A 180 -10.85 -5.74 -14.43
N THR A 181 -10.60 -4.66 -15.15
CA THR A 181 -11.67 -3.81 -15.68
C THR A 181 -12.59 -4.61 -16.62
N THR A 182 -12.00 -5.37 -17.52
CA THR A 182 -12.73 -6.27 -18.40
C THR A 182 -13.48 -7.36 -17.61
N TYR A 183 -12.82 -7.96 -16.63
CA TYR A 183 -13.40 -8.98 -15.76
C TYR A 183 -14.59 -8.47 -14.96
N ALA A 184 -14.51 -7.26 -14.41
CA ALA A 184 -15.59 -6.64 -13.65
C ALA A 184 -16.86 -6.46 -14.53
N ALA A 185 -16.69 -6.02 -15.76
CA ALA A 185 -17.80 -5.83 -16.68
C ALA A 185 -18.37 -7.17 -17.18
N GLN A 186 -17.52 -8.11 -17.61
CA GLN A 186 -17.95 -9.32 -18.32
C GLN A 186 -18.33 -10.47 -17.39
N VAL A 187 -17.60 -10.68 -16.30
CA VAL A 187 -17.78 -11.83 -15.39
C VAL A 187 -18.57 -11.45 -14.17
N LEU A 188 -18.20 -10.35 -13.48
CA LEU A 188 -18.96 -9.86 -12.32
C LEU A 188 -20.25 -9.16 -12.75
N LYS A 189 -20.40 -8.84 -14.05
CA LYS A 189 -21.58 -8.16 -14.64
C LYS A 189 -21.93 -6.84 -13.95
N LEU A 190 -20.91 -6.12 -13.48
CA LEU A 190 -21.08 -4.83 -12.85
C LEU A 190 -21.29 -3.75 -13.93
N THR A 191 -22.31 -2.93 -13.76
CA THR A 191 -22.62 -1.80 -14.67
C THR A 191 -21.99 -0.50 -14.20
N HIS A 192 -22.00 -0.25 -12.90
CA HIS A 192 -21.39 0.91 -12.28
C HIS A 192 -20.35 0.48 -11.25
N TYR A 193 -19.10 0.48 -11.66
CA TYR A 193 -18.00 0.01 -10.81
C TYR A 193 -16.76 0.90 -10.92
N LYS A 194 -15.86 0.73 -9.98
CA LYS A 194 -14.55 1.38 -9.93
C LYS A 194 -13.49 0.35 -9.58
N VAL A 195 -12.46 0.25 -10.41
CA VAL A 195 -11.22 -0.43 -10.02
C VAL A 195 -10.47 0.52 -9.07
N CYS A 196 -10.51 0.22 -7.77
CA CYS A 196 -10.00 1.10 -6.75
C CYS A 196 -8.48 1.06 -6.68
N LEU A 197 -7.93 -0.14 -6.50
CA LEU A 197 -6.51 -0.37 -6.26
C LEU A 197 -6.11 -1.72 -6.83
N GLN A 198 -4.85 -1.76 -7.25
CA GLN A 198 -4.11 -2.98 -7.49
C GLN A 198 -3.00 -3.05 -6.46
N LEU A 199 -3.00 -4.09 -5.63
CA LEU A 199 -1.91 -4.38 -4.73
C LEU A 199 -0.97 -5.39 -5.39
N SER A 200 0.20 -4.94 -5.80
CA SER A 200 1.29 -5.82 -6.21
C SER A 200 2.10 -6.18 -4.98
N VAL A 201 2.03 -7.43 -4.55
CA VAL A 201 2.79 -7.91 -3.41
C VAL A 201 3.96 -8.74 -3.94
N ARG A 202 5.14 -8.13 -3.96
CA ARG A 202 6.37 -8.80 -4.40
C ARG A 202 6.72 -9.95 -3.46
N ARG A 203 7.07 -11.08 -4.07
CA ARG A 203 7.67 -12.33 -3.52
C ARG A 203 6.74 -13.34 -2.86
N ILE A 204 5.58 -12.98 -2.30
CA ILE A 204 4.75 -13.96 -1.58
C ILE A 204 3.30 -13.98 -2.08
N ILE A 205 2.77 -12.86 -2.52
CA ILE A 205 1.38 -12.71 -2.94
C ILE A 205 1.38 -11.88 -4.22
N GLY A 206 0.88 -12.39 -5.29
CA GLY A 206 0.82 -11.68 -6.56
C GLY A 206 -0.24 -10.58 -6.58
N ASN A 207 -0.73 -10.24 -7.75
CA ASN A 207 -1.66 -9.15 -7.92
C ASN A 207 -3.02 -9.48 -7.31
N ILE A 208 -3.45 -8.64 -6.39
CA ILE A 208 -4.82 -8.61 -5.86
C ILE A 208 -5.43 -7.28 -6.26
N GLY A 209 -6.49 -7.32 -7.03
CA GLY A 209 -7.27 -6.15 -7.40
C GLY A 209 -8.44 -5.93 -6.47
N LEU A 210 -8.83 -4.68 -6.28
CA LEU A 210 -10.01 -4.29 -5.55
C LEU A 210 -10.96 -3.56 -6.48
N VAL A 211 -12.12 -4.13 -6.69
CA VAL A 211 -13.21 -3.54 -7.46
C VAL A 211 -14.35 -3.20 -6.51
N LYS A 212 -14.83 -1.96 -6.57
CA LYS A 212 -16.01 -1.52 -5.83
C LYS A 212 -17.20 -1.46 -6.77
N ASP A 213 -18.25 -2.16 -6.45
CA ASP A 213 -19.56 -1.94 -7.02
C ASP A 213 -20.14 -0.63 -6.45
N LEU A 214 -20.47 0.31 -7.30
CA LEU A 214 -20.97 1.63 -6.89
C LEU A 214 -22.47 1.62 -6.58
N ASP A 215 -23.18 0.61 -7.03
CA ASP A 215 -24.62 0.47 -6.79
C ASP A 215 -24.88 -0.14 -5.40
N THR A 216 -24.11 -1.17 -5.02
CA THR A 216 -24.26 -1.88 -3.75
C THR A 216 -23.26 -1.45 -2.68
N GLY A 217 -22.15 -0.83 -3.08
CA GLY A 217 -21.03 -0.49 -2.19
C GLY A 217 -20.14 -1.69 -1.81
N ILE A 218 -20.42 -2.89 -2.34
CA ILE A 218 -19.65 -4.11 -2.07
C ILE A 218 -18.29 -4.03 -2.74
N TYR A 219 -17.26 -4.51 -2.03
CA TYR A 219 -15.93 -4.68 -2.59
C TYR A 219 -15.70 -6.13 -3.01
N TYR A 220 -15.17 -6.31 -4.23
CA TYR A 220 -14.71 -7.58 -4.78
C TYR A 220 -13.19 -7.61 -4.78
N TYR A 221 -12.62 -8.64 -4.20
CA TYR A 221 -11.20 -8.97 -4.36
C TYR A 221 -11.07 -9.87 -5.59
N VAL A 222 -10.26 -9.47 -6.55
CA VAL A 222 -10.01 -10.23 -7.79
C VAL A 222 -8.55 -10.64 -7.81
N VAL A 223 -8.29 -11.92 -7.98
CA VAL A 223 -6.95 -12.51 -7.92
C VAL A 223 -6.69 -13.27 -9.20
N GLU A 224 -5.52 -13.10 -9.80
CA GLU A 224 -5.08 -13.96 -10.90
C GLU A 224 -4.65 -15.31 -10.32
N ASP A 225 -5.43 -16.36 -10.62
CA ASP A 225 -5.27 -17.71 -10.06
C ASP A 225 -4.26 -18.54 -10.85
N THR A 226 -3.13 -18.85 -10.22
CA THR A 226 -2.10 -19.69 -10.84
C THR A 226 -2.45 -21.17 -10.91
N SER A 227 -3.45 -21.62 -10.15
CA SER A 227 -3.93 -23.01 -10.16
C SER A 227 -4.95 -23.27 -11.25
N ALA A 228 -5.47 -22.21 -11.88
CA ALA A 228 -6.54 -22.29 -12.86
C ALA A 228 -6.03 -22.76 -14.22
N GLN A 229 -6.84 -23.56 -14.92
CA GLN A 229 -6.70 -23.78 -16.35
C GLN A 229 -7.07 -22.48 -17.10
N LYS A 230 -6.54 -22.29 -18.32
CA LYS A 230 -6.60 -21.01 -19.09
C LYS A 230 -7.96 -20.32 -19.14
N GLU A 231 -9.06 -21.05 -19.01
CA GLU A 231 -10.43 -20.52 -19.14
C GLU A 231 -10.93 -19.75 -17.90
N ASN A 232 -10.36 -20.03 -16.70
CA ASN A 232 -10.76 -19.39 -15.43
C ASN A 232 -9.56 -18.72 -14.74
N LYS A 233 -8.90 -17.83 -15.48
CA LYS A 233 -7.69 -17.13 -15.02
C LYS A 233 -7.86 -16.39 -13.71
N TYR A 234 -9.07 -15.97 -13.36
CA TYR A 234 -9.35 -15.13 -12.20
C TYR A 234 -10.26 -15.81 -11.19
N PHE A 235 -9.92 -15.65 -9.92
CA PHE A 235 -10.74 -15.96 -8.77
C PHE A 235 -11.20 -14.68 -8.12
N HIS A 236 -12.45 -14.61 -7.66
CA HIS A 236 -12.97 -13.46 -6.94
C HIS A 236 -13.76 -13.87 -5.71
N PHE A 237 -13.87 -12.97 -4.76
CA PHE A 237 -14.70 -13.05 -3.57
C PHE A 237 -15.01 -11.65 -3.05
N THR A 238 -16.07 -11.53 -2.24
CA THR A 238 -16.53 -10.26 -1.71
C THR A 238 -15.95 -9.95 -0.33
N SER A 239 -16.04 -8.67 0.05
CA SER A 239 -15.71 -8.25 1.42
C SER A 239 -16.64 -8.87 2.46
N GLU A 240 -17.85 -9.27 2.07
CA GLU A 240 -18.84 -9.91 2.96
C GLU A 240 -18.51 -11.38 3.20
N GLU A 241 -18.16 -12.13 2.15
CA GLU A 241 -17.65 -13.50 2.27
C GLU A 241 -16.42 -13.58 3.16
N LEU A 242 -15.48 -12.64 3.00
CA LEU A 242 -14.30 -12.57 3.86
C LEU A 242 -14.65 -12.30 5.34
N LYS A 243 -15.69 -11.51 5.60
CA LYS A 243 -16.16 -11.22 6.97
C LYS A 243 -16.87 -12.42 7.59
N SER A 244 -17.69 -13.14 6.82
CA SER A 244 -18.45 -14.30 7.31
C SER A 244 -17.53 -15.42 7.82
N GLU A 245 -16.36 -15.58 7.22
CA GLU A 245 -15.36 -16.55 7.68
C GLU A 245 -14.64 -16.15 8.98
N LYS A 246 -14.62 -14.86 9.31
CA LYS A 246 -14.03 -14.36 10.57
C LYS A 246 -14.95 -14.55 11.77
N SER A 247 -16.23 -14.75 11.55
CA SER A 247 -17.18 -15.03 12.62
C SER A 247 -16.96 -16.46 13.13
N PRO A 248 -16.69 -16.67 14.43
CA PRO A 248 -16.64 -18.02 14.97
C PRO A 248 -18.01 -18.67 14.72
N GLN A 249 -18.04 -19.82 14.08
CA GLN A 249 -19.25 -20.64 14.09
C GLN A 249 -19.58 -20.91 15.56
N PRO A 250 -20.82 -20.68 16.01
CA PRO A 250 -21.23 -21.11 17.35
C PRO A 250 -20.90 -22.60 17.46
N PRO A 251 -20.43 -23.08 18.63
CA PRO A 251 -20.18 -24.48 18.82
C PRO A 251 -21.44 -25.24 18.40
N LYS A 252 -21.31 -26.23 17.52
CA LYS A 252 -22.38 -27.16 17.24
C LYS A 252 -22.63 -27.86 18.58
N ASP A 253 -23.76 -27.54 19.20
CA ASP A 253 -24.22 -28.25 20.36
C ASP A 253 -24.21 -29.72 19.98
N SER A 254 -23.34 -30.49 20.64
CA SER A 254 -23.28 -31.93 20.54
C SER A 254 -24.57 -32.46 21.16
N GLU A 255 -25.51 -32.86 20.34
CA GLU A 255 -26.59 -33.76 20.75
C GLU A 255 -26.04 -35.14 21.13
#